data_1e1a44f2c9002d02d0fecee4c9c687f1
#
_entry.id   1e1a44f2c9002d02d0fecee4c9c687f1
#
_cell.length_a   1.000
_cell.length_b   1.000
_cell.length_c   1.000
_cell.angle_alpha   90.00
_cell.angle_beta   90.00
_cell.angle_gamma   90.00
#
_symmetry.space_group_name_H-M   'P 1'
#
loop_
_entity.id
_entity.type
_entity.pdbx_description
1 polymer ?
#
loop_
_entity_poly.entity_id
_entity_poly.type
_entity_poly.pdbx_seq_one_letter_code
_entity_poly.pdbx_strand_id
1 'polypeptide(L)'
;IYKFMSSDYLTDANKAKLKLDKVSDSMCLAKWMQTSLHLTNGMTNSCYHPPLHKIDVDQIKTNPSKLHNTDEKKLQRDLMINGKRPDGCSYCWKLEDDKQMSDRHYRSGEPWAMDHYQNILDNPQADIVPTYVEVDFSNACNFKCSYCSPQFSTAWAKETEEHGSWPTSTPHNDPAHFKGDRKVMPQNDNPYVEAFWKWWPELYPQLRHFRMTGGEPMMDKNTYKVFDYVIENPKKDLHLNVTSNFCPPTPALGDRYFNMVKTMCDGAMIEHFMQFVSLDAWGERAEYIRNGMDFSTVWSNVHRYLHDIKGYNSITFIITMNNLSVSSLKELLENILRLREQYSTTYQRVWFDTPILRFPIWQHIGLLDESFNHYFEE
;
A
#
# COMPACT_ATOMS: atom_id res chain seq x y z
N ILE A 1 -7.57 -3.73 -2.17
CA ILE A 1 -7.41 -5.13 -1.80
C ILE A 1 -8.81 -5.67 -1.63
N TYR A 2 -9.35 -6.16 -2.72
CA TYR A 2 -10.70 -6.70 -2.75
C TYR A 2 -10.65 -8.11 -2.13
N LYS A 3 -11.15 -8.25 -0.89
CA LYS A 3 -11.84 -9.50 -0.56
C LYS A 3 -12.76 -9.73 -1.74
N PHE A 4 -12.62 -10.86 -2.45
CA PHE A 4 -13.61 -11.25 -3.46
C PHE A 4 -14.97 -10.97 -2.86
N MET A 5 -15.78 -10.17 -3.56
CA MET A 5 -17.07 -9.69 -3.06
C MET A 5 -17.94 -10.90 -2.75
N SER A 6 -17.78 -11.45 -1.54
CA SER A 6 -18.75 -12.38 -1.01
C SER A 6 -20.06 -11.61 -0.86
N SER A 7 -21.17 -12.29 -0.95
CA SER A 7 -22.49 -11.71 -0.66
C SER A 7 -22.48 -10.91 0.66
N ASP A 8 -21.65 -11.30 1.60
CA ASP A 8 -21.48 -10.68 2.92
C ASP A 8 -20.82 -9.32 2.82
N TYR A 9 -19.79 -9.14 1.98
CA TYR A 9 -19.08 -7.86 1.81
C TYR A 9 -20.00 -6.76 1.23
N LEU A 10 -20.80 -7.10 0.23
CA LEU A 10 -21.83 -6.21 -0.32
C LEU A 10 -22.93 -5.92 0.73
N THR A 11 -23.31 -6.92 1.50
CA THR A 11 -24.30 -6.78 2.58
C THR A 11 -23.79 -5.82 3.65
N ASP A 12 -22.53 -5.94 4.06
CA ASP A 12 -21.92 -5.09 5.07
C ASP A 12 -21.72 -3.66 4.57
N ALA A 13 -21.31 -3.47 3.32
CA ALA A 13 -21.22 -2.16 2.70
C ALA A 13 -22.60 -1.45 2.61
N ASN A 14 -23.67 -2.18 2.29
CA ASN A 14 -25.03 -1.64 2.28
C ASN A 14 -25.52 -1.27 3.69
N LYS A 15 -25.25 -2.10 4.71
CA LYS A 15 -25.53 -1.76 6.11
C LYS A 15 -24.75 -0.52 6.56
N ALA A 16 -23.45 -0.45 6.17
CA ALA A 16 -22.62 0.70 6.45
C ALA A 16 -23.19 1.97 5.82
N LYS A 17 -23.55 1.93 4.53
CA LYS A 17 -24.19 3.06 3.85
C LYS A 17 -25.39 3.58 4.63
N LEU A 18 -26.34 2.71 4.96
CA LEU A 18 -27.54 3.09 5.71
C LEU A 18 -27.23 3.71 7.09
N LYS A 19 -26.14 3.30 7.72
CA LYS A 19 -25.71 3.82 9.02
C LYS A 19 -25.01 5.16 8.88
N LEU A 20 -24.15 5.31 7.87
CA LEU A 20 -23.43 6.56 7.58
C LEU A 20 -24.38 7.67 7.12
N ASP A 21 -25.34 7.36 6.25
CA ASP A 21 -26.30 8.32 5.71
C ASP A 21 -27.25 8.90 6.79
N LYS A 22 -27.36 8.27 7.97
CA LYS A 22 -28.04 8.87 9.13
C LYS A 22 -27.27 10.03 9.74
N VAL A 23 -25.95 10.10 9.55
CA VAL A 23 -25.11 11.22 9.98
C VAL A 23 -25.08 12.26 8.88
N SER A 24 -24.61 11.85 7.70
CA SER A 24 -24.60 12.66 6.48
C SER A 24 -24.33 11.75 5.26
N ASP A 25 -24.72 12.22 4.07
CA ASP A 25 -24.45 11.55 2.80
C ASP A 25 -22.96 11.59 2.38
N SER A 26 -22.12 12.30 3.14
CA SER A 26 -20.68 12.39 2.93
C SER A 26 -19.84 11.69 4.01
N MET A 27 -20.47 11.16 5.08
CA MET A 27 -19.76 10.51 6.19
C MET A 27 -18.93 9.32 5.75
N CYS A 28 -17.67 9.24 6.20
CA CYS A 28 -16.72 8.18 5.85
C CYS A 28 -15.82 7.83 7.04
N LEU A 29 -15.96 6.65 7.64
CA LEU A 29 -15.16 6.25 8.81
C LEU A 29 -13.67 6.07 8.47
N ALA A 30 -13.32 5.71 7.23
CA ALA A 30 -11.92 5.64 6.80
C ALA A 30 -11.19 6.99 6.92
N LYS A 31 -11.92 8.12 6.93
CA LYS A 31 -11.33 9.44 7.16
C LYS A 31 -10.75 9.60 8.58
N TRP A 32 -11.26 8.85 9.55
CA TRP A 32 -10.77 8.80 10.93
C TRP A 32 -9.84 7.62 11.17
N MET A 33 -10.19 6.44 10.67
CA MET A 33 -9.57 5.19 11.10
C MET A 33 -8.49 4.66 10.14
N GLN A 34 -8.30 5.28 8.96
CA GLN A 34 -7.28 4.88 7.99
C GLN A 34 -6.32 6.04 7.68
N THR A 35 -5.03 5.71 7.52
CA THR A 35 -4.03 6.67 7.06
C THR A 35 -2.95 5.99 6.22
N SER A 36 -2.47 6.68 5.18
CA SER A 36 -1.20 6.40 4.52
C SER A 36 -0.19 7.47 4.93
N LEU A 37 0.96 7.03 5.41
CA LEU A 37 2.05 7.86 5.91
C LEU A 37 3.25 7.72 4.97
N HIS A 38 3.52 8.75 4.18
CA HIS A 38 4.68 8.83 3.31
C HIS A 38 5.82 9.50 4.07
N LEU A 39 6.46 8.74 4.98
CA LEU A 39 7.52 9.29 5.85
C LEU A 39 8.78 9.64 5.07
N THR A 40 8.97 9.04 3.90
CA THR A 40 10.05 9.37 2.96
C THR A 40 10.11 10.87 2.65
N ASN A 41 8.97 11.54 2.55
CA ASN A 41 8.89 12.97 2.22
C ASN A 41 7.95 13.77 3.14
N GLY A 42 7.40 13.14 4.18
CA GLY A 42 6.51 13.78 5.16
C GLY A 42 5.14 14.18 4.60
N MET A 43 4.59 13.36 3.73
CA MET A 43 3.24 13.53 3.18
C MET A 43 2.28 12.51 3.80
N THR A 44 0.98 12.80 3.78
CA THR A 44 -0.05 11.87 4.25
C THR A 44 -1.37 12.06 3.51
N ASN A 45 -2.20 11.03 3.51
CA ASN A 45 -3.62 11.08 3.18
C ASN A 45 -4.42 10.14 4.08
N SER A 46 -5.76 10.13 3.98
CA SER A 46 -6.61 9.29 4.82
C SER A 46 -6.84 7.89 4.24
N CYS A 47 -6.88 7.79 2.92
CA CYS A 47 -7.00 6.56 2.15
C CYS A 47 -6.28 6.75 0.81
N TYR A 48 -6.47 5.86 -0.16
CA TYR A 48 -5.74 5.89 -1.44
C TYR A 48 -6.20 6.95 -2.44
N HIS A 49 -7.35 7.60 -2.21
CA HIS A 49 -7.99 8.50 -3.19
C HIS A 49 -7.69 9.98 -2.99
N PRO A 50 -7.71 10.55 -1.77
CA PRO A 50 -7.44 11.97 -1.58
C PRO A 50 -6.00 12.33 -1.97
N PRO A 51 -5.77 13.55 -2.49
CA PRO A 51 -4.43 14.06 -2.69
C PRO A 51 -3.60 14.01 -1.42
N LEU A 52 -2.30 13.81 -1.59
CA LEU A 52 -1.33 13.90 -0.50
C LEU A 52 -1.22 15.36 -0.04
N HIS A 53 -1.09 15.57 1.27
CA HIS A 53 -0.77 16.86 1.86
C HIS A 53 0.40 16.74 2.84
N LYS A 54 1.08 17.86 3.08
CA LYS A 54 2.26 17.93 3.92
C LYS A 54 1.91 17.78 5.40
N ILE A 55 2.70 16.99 6.11
CA ILE A 55 2.69 16.93 7.57
C ILE A 55 3.55 18.07 8.10
N ASP A 56 3.02 18.84 9.05
CA ASP A 56 3.76 19.92 9.70
C ASP A 56 4.79 19.34 10.68
N VAL A 57 6.09 19.62 10.39
CA VAL A 57 7.21 19.13 11.19
C VAL A 57 7.19 19.71 12.62
N ASP A 58 6.74 20.95 12.81
CA ASP A 58 6.74 21.56 14.13
C ASP A 58 5.63 20.98 15.02
N GLN A 59 4.50 20.64 14.42
CA GLN A 59 3.41 19.95 15.14
C GLN A 59 3.80 18.56 15.61
N ILE A 60 4.49 17.75 14.77
CA ILE A 60 4.88 16.38 15.15
C ILE A 60 5.99 16.33 16.20
N LYS A 61 6.79 17.38 16.37
CA LYS A 61 7.79 17.46 17.43
C LYS A 61 7.14 17.44 18.83
N THR A 62 6.00 18.10 18.98
CA THR A 62 5.25 18.22 20.23
C THR A 62 4.18 17.16 20.39
N ASN A 63 3.52 16.78 19.29
CA ASN A 63 2.46 15.76 19.27
C ASN A 63 2.65 14.81 18.08
N PRO A 64 3.29 13.65 18.28
CA PRO A 64 3.52 12.69 17.18
C PRO A 64 2.24 12.16 16.50
N SER A 65 1.08 12.17 17.17
CA SER A 65 -0.19 11.77 16.56
C SER A 65 -0.63 12.69 15.41
N LYS A 66 -0.01 13.87 15.28
CA LYS A 66 -0.18 14.79 14.15
C LYS A 66 0.33 14.23 12.82
N LEU A 67 1.05 13.11 12.80
CA LEU A 67 1.27 12.31 11.58
C LEU A 67 -0.06 11.90 10.92
N HIS A 68 -1.09 11.63 11.72
CA HIS A 68 -2.44 11.29 11.27
C HIS A 68 -3.45 12.44 11.47
N ASN A 69 -3.41 13.10 12.62
CA ASN A 69 -4.40 14.12 13.00
C ASN A 69 -3.99 15.53 12.54
N THR A 70 -3.66 15.66 11.24
CA THR A 70 -3.32 16.94 10.62
C THR A 70 -4.54 17.85 10.59
N ASP A 71 -4.31 19.17 10.56
CA ASP A 71 -5.37 20.15 10.49
C ASP A 71 -6.21 19.99 9.20
N GLU A 72 -5.57 19.62 8.08
CA GLU A 72 -6.24 19.31 6.82
C GLU A 72 -7.23 18.13 6.97
N LYS A 73 -6.81 17.03 7.61
CA LYS A 73 -7.71 15.88 7.85
C LYS A 73 -8.85 16.24 8.78
N LYS A 74 -8.60 17.06 9.82
CA LYS A 74 -9.64 17.55 10.74
C LYS A 74 -10.67 18.43 10.03
N LEU A 75 -10.20 19.32 9.14
CA LEU A 75 -11.10 20.11 8.29
C LEU A 75 -11.98 19.21 7.41
N GLN A 76 -11.40 18.20 6.77
CA GLN A 76 -12.16 17.27 5.95
C GLN A 76 -13.16 16.42 6.75
N ARG A 77 -12.82 16.03 8.00
CA ARG A 77 -13.74 15.36 8.92
C ARG A 77 -14.92 16.28 9.28
N ASP A 78 -14.65 17.54 9.57
CA ASP A 78 -15.68 18.53 9.84
C ASP A 78 -16.65 18.72 8.67
N LEU A 79 -16.11 18.85 7.46
CA LEU A 79 -16.94 18.92 6.24
C LEU A 79 -17.88 17.70 6.13
N MET A 80 -17.35 16.49 6.36
CA MET A 80 -18.14 15.26 6.25
C MET A 80 -19.24 15.15 7.31
N ILE A 81 -18.98 15.52 8.57
CA ILE A 81 -20.00 15.53 9.63
C ILE A 81 -21.13 16.51 9.28
N ASN A 82 -20.80 17.64 8.66
CA ASN A 82 -21.74 18.68 8.27
C ASN A 82 -22.38 18.48 6.87
N GLY A 83 -22.30 17.27 6.30
CA GLY A 83 -22.93 16.94 5.02
C GLY A 83 -22.27 17.60 3.81
N LYS A 84 -21.02 18.06 3.94
CA LYS A 84 -20.27 18.64 2.83
C LYS A 84 -19.29 17.59 2.27
N ARG A 85 -19.15 17.56 0.96
CA ARG A 85 -18.27 16.65 0.24
C ARG A 85 -16.88 17.27 0.06
N PRO A 86 -15.81 16.79 0.76
CA PRO A 86 -14.45 17.23 0.49
C PRO A 86 -14.03 16.96 -0.97
N ASP A 87 -13.44 17.94 -1.65
CA ASP A 87 -13.00 17.83 -3.05
C ASP A 87 -12.01 16.69 -3.27
N GLY A 88 -11.12 16.47 -2.29
CA GLY A 88 -10.15 15.37 -2.33
C GLY A 88 -10.76 13.96 -2.40
N CYS A 89 -12.05 13.80 -2.10
CA CYS A 89 -12.77 12.53 -2.17
C CYS A 89 -13.58 12.35 -3.46
N SER A 90 -13.28 13.12 -4.50
CA SER A 90 -14.01 13.15 -5.79
C SER A 90 -14.16 11.78 -6.45
N TYR A 91 -13.24 10.83 -6.21
CA TYR A 91 -13.36 9.45 -6.69
C TYR A 91 -14.65 8.78 -6.18
N CYS A 92 -14.88 8.85 -4.86
CA CYS A 92 -16.10 8.28 -4.27
C CYS A 92 -17.35 9.01 -4.74
N TRP A 93 -17.29 10.35 -4.80
CA TRP A 93 -18.44 11.15 -5.21
C TRP A 93 -18.89 10.87 -6.64
N LYS A 94 -17.96 10.66 -7.57
CA LYS A 94 -18.29 10.28 -8.96
C LYS A 94 -19.05 8.96 -9.02
N LEU A 95 -18.60 7.94 -8.29
CA LEU A 95 -19.28 6.64 -8.24
C LEU A 95 -20.68 6.77 -7.62
N GLU A 96 -20.81 7.54 -6.54
CA GLU A 96 -22.08 7.70 -5.83
C GLU A 96 -23.08 8.56 -6.63
N ASP A 97 -22.63 9.57 -7.37
CA ASP A 97 -23.45 10.36 -8.29
C ASP A 97 -23.98 9.48 -9.45
N ASP A 98 -23.21 8.46 -9.87
CA ASP A 98 -23.63 7.39 -10.80
C ASP A 98 -24.42 6.27 -10.10
N LYS A 99 -24.85 6.47 -8.84
CA LYS A 99 -25.62 5.52 -8.02
C LYS A 99 -24.91 4.18 -7.75
N GLN A 100 -23.59 4.20 -7.79
CA GLN A 100 -22.75 3.03 -7.46
C GLN A 100 -22.29 3.10 -6.00
N MET A 101 -21.91 1.93 -5.46
CA MET A 101 -21.24 1.85 -4.17
C MET A 101 -19.79 2.30 -4.32
N SER A 102 -19.32 3.15 -3.42
CA SER A 102 -17.94 3.65 -3.39
C SER A 102 -17.10 3.00 -2.29
N ASP A 103 -15.78 3.20 -2.34
CA ASP A 103 -14.86 2.78 -1.28
C ASP A 103 -15.23 3.34 0.10
N ARG A 104 -15.90 4.49 0.15
CA ARG A 104 -16.44 5.06 1.38
C ARG A 104 -17.34 4.06 2.11
N HIS A 105 -18.22 3.37 1.39
CA HIS A 105 -19.16 2.40 1.95
C HIS A 105 -18.43 1.10 2.32
N TYR A 106 -17.61 0.57 1.41
CA TYR A 106 -16.87 -0.66 1.63
C TYR A 106 -15.91 -0.55 2.80
N ARG A 107 -15.06 0.49 2.81
CA ARG A 107 -14.08 0.71 3.88
C ARG A 107 -14.71 0.99 5.23
N SER A 108 -15.77 1.80 5.25
CA SER A 108 -16.47 2.07 6.50
C SER A 108 -17.24 0.85 7.03
N GLY A 109 -17.61 -0.10 6.18
CA GLY A 109 -18.29 -1.34 6.57
C GLY A 109 -17.38 -2.38 7.22
N GLU A 110 -16.06 -2.25 7.06
CA GLU A 110 -15.12 -3.19 7.65
C GLU A 110 -15.01 -3.00 9.19
N PRO A 111 -14.79 -4.09 9.96
CA PRO A 111 -14.76 -4.02 11.43
C PRO A 111 -13.74 -3.01 11.98
N TRP A 112 -12.55 -2.92 11.36
CA TRP A 112 -11.51 -1.97 11.78
C TRP A 112 -11.97 -0.51 11.76
N ALA A 113 -13.02 -0.16 11.01
CA ALA A 113 -13.62 1.16 10.97
C ALA A 113 -14.97 1.22 11.70
N MET A 114 -15.86 0.27 11.43
CA MET A 114 -17.25 0.29 11.92
C MET A 114 -17.34 0.15 13.44
N ASP A 115 -16.44 -0.59 14.08
CA ASP A 115 -16.39 -0.74 15.55
C ASP A 115 -16.17 0.61 16.27
N HIS A 116 -15.62 1.59 15.58
CA HIS A 116 -15.34 2.93 16.10
C HIS A 116 -16.41 3.97 15.79
N TYR A 117 -17.51 3.56 15.12
CA TYR A 117 -18.56 4.48 14.66
C TYR A 117 -19.09 5.40 15.77
N GLN A 118 -19.51 4.85 16.91
CA GLN A 118 -20.08 5.64 17.99
C GLN A 118 -19.05 6.58 18.63
N ASN A 119 -17.83 6.09 18.88
CA ASN A 119 -16.74 6.91 19.43
C ASN A 119 -16.41 8.11 18.52
N ILE A 120 -16.45 7.92 17.21
CA ILE A 120 -16.24 9.00 16.24
C ILE A 120 -17.36 10.03 16.31
N LEU A 121 -18.61 9.61 16.46
CA LEU A 121 -19.75 10.54 16.56
C LEU A 121 -19.75 11.34 17.86
N ASP A 122 -19.34 10.70 18.96
CA ASP A 122 -19.28 11.35 20.26
C ASP A 122 -18.17 12.42 20.31
N ASN A 123 -17.08 12.24 19.57
CA ASN A 123 -15.92 13.13 19.56
C ASN A 123 -15.30 13.30 18.16
N PRO A 124 -16.01 13.87 17.17
CA PRO A 124 -15.57 13.84 15.77
C PRO A 124 -14.30 14.65 15.48
N GLN A 125 -13.94 15.60 16.34
CA GLN A 125 -12.74 16.45 16.19
C GLN A 125 -11.57 16.04 17.11
N ALA A 126 -11.73 15.00 17.92
CA ALA A 126 -10.65 14.48 18.75
C ALA A 126 -9.46 14.00 17.90
N ASP A 127 -8.26 14.04 18.49
CA ASP A 127 -7.14 13.27 17.95
C ASP A 127 -7.46 11.79 18.13
N ILE A 128 -7.45 11.03 17.06
CA ILE A 128 -7.80 9.60 17.05
C ILE A 128 -6.60 8.78 16.62
N VAL A 129 -6.47 7.59 17.18
CA VAL A 129 -5.47 6.61 16.75
C VAL A 129 -6.08 5.72 15.66
N PRO A 130 -5.51 5.68 14.46
CA PRO A 130 -6.05 4.88 13.36
C PRO A 130 -5.81 3.39 13.61
N THR A 131 -6.71 2.57 13.12
CA THR A 131 -6.60 1.10 13.18
C THR A 131 -6.06 0.49 11.89
N TYR A 132 -6.08 1.25 10.80
CA TYR A 132 -5.50 0.88 9.50
C TYR A 132 -4.41 1.90 9.10
N VAL A 133 -3.16 1.44 9.03
CA VAL A 133 -2.02 2.28 8.65
C VAL A 133 -1.25 1.64 7.52
N GLU A 134 -1.00 2.41 6.47
CA GLU A 134 0.01 2.12 5.46
C GLU A 134 1.16 3.10 5.63
N VAL A 135 2.40 2.61 5.52
CA VAL A 135 3.58 3.44 5.71
C VAL A 135 4.68 3.13 4.70
N ASP A 136 5.32 4.17 4.18
CA ASP A 136 6.66 4.09 3.61
C ASP A 136 7.68 4.79 4.52
N PHE A 137 8.78 4.10 4.85
CA PHE A 137 9.81 4.65 5.72
C PHE A 137 10.95 5.31 4.94
N SER A 138 11.28 4.80 3.76
CA SER A 138 12.34 5.31 2.91
C SER A 138 12.14 4.95 1.44
N ASN A 139 12.96 5.55 0.58
CA ASN A 139 13.04 5.22 -0.84
C ASN A 139 14.17 4.22 -1.17
N ALA A 140 14.74 3.54 -0.18
CA ALA A 140 15.77 2.51 -0.41
C ALA A 140 15.20 1.42 -1.33
N CYS A 141 15.76 1.27 -2.53
CA CYS A 141 15.32 0.28 -3.50
C CYS A 141 16.47 -0.08 -4.44
N ASN A 142 16.58 -1.38 -4.73
CA ASN A 142 17.57 -1.94 -5.66
C ASN A 142 17.08 -1.97 -7.11
N PHE A 143 15.82 -1.64 -7.40
CA PHE A 143 15.25 -1.65 -8.75
C PHE A 143 15.10 -0.26 -9.35
N LYS A 144 15.11 -0.24 -10.70
CA LYS A 144 14.77 0.91 -11.55
C LYS A 144 13.59 0.53 -12.46
N CYS A 145 12.42 0.27 -11.88
CA CYS A 145 11.24 -0.05 -12.68
C CYS A 145 10.93 1.08 -13.66
N SER A 146 10.55 0.73 -14.89
CA SER A 146 10.40 1.68 -16.01
C SER A 146 9.40 2.82 -15.76
N TYR A 147 8.43 2.61 -14.88
CA TYR A 147 7.43 3.60 -14.48
C TYR A 147 7.67 4.20 -13.08
N CYS A 148 8.78 3.84 -12.42
CA CYS A 148 9.14 4.38 -11.11
C CYS A 148 10.01 5.66 -11.25
N SER A 149 10.31 6.31 -10.14
CA SER A 149 11.02 7.59 -10.10
C SER A 149 12.02 7.67 -8.95
N PRO A 150 12.94 8.65 -8.96
CA PRO A 150 13.90 8.90 -7.87
C PRO A 150 13.26 9.09 -6.49
N GLN A 151 11.99 9.51 -6.42
CA GLN A 151 11.28 9.66 -5.16
C GLN A 151 11.10 8.31 -4.45
N PHE A 152 10.96 7.23 -5.21
CA PHE A 152 10.64 5.90 -4.69
C PHE A 152 11.78 4.88 -4.85
N SER A 153 12.93 5.28 -5.45
CA SER A 153 14.06 4.39 -5.68
C SER A 153 15.39 5.12 -5.61
N THR A 154 16.25 4.68 -4.70
CA THR A 154 17.64 5.14 -4.61
C THR A 154 18.46 4.74 -5.83
N ALA A 155 18.15 3.62 -6.49
CA ALA A 155 18.80 3.22 -7.74
C ALA A 155 18.46 4.20 -8.87
N TRP A 156 17.19 4.65 -8.99
CA TRP A 156 16.80 5.73 -9.90
C TRP A 156 17.44 7.07 -9.54
N ALA A 157 17.49 7.42 -8.24
CA ALA A 157 18.12 8.66 -7.80
C ALA A 157 19.58 8.73 -8.24
N LYS A 158 20.33 7.64 -8.05
CA LYS A 158 21.72 7.52 -8.48
C LYS A 158 21.86 7.66 -9.99
N GLU A 159 21.02 6.96 -10.78
CA GLU A 159 21.09 7.03 -12.25
C GLU A 159 20.79 8.43 -12.77
N THR A 160 19.78 9.11 -12.22
CA THR A 160 19.45 10.47 -12.65
C THR A 160 20.49 11.51 -12.21
N GLU A 161 21.23 11.24 -11.15
CA GLU A 161 22.38 12.06 -10.75
C GLU A 161 23.56 11.89 -11.71
N GLU A 162 23.82 10.68 -12.17
CA GLU A 162 24.93 10.36 -13.07
C GLU A 162 24.67 10.75 -14.54
N HIS A 163 23.44 10.59 -15.01
CA HIS A 163 23.09 10.68 -16.44
C HIS A 163 22.05 11.76 -16.78
N GLY A 164 21.50 12.43 -15.78
CA GLY A 164 20.40 13.38 -15.95
C GLY A 164 19.04 12.73 -16.08
N SER A 165 18.01 13.58 -16.18
CA SER A 165 16.62 13.14 -16.36
C SER A 165 16.33 12.76 -17.81
N TRP A 166 15.32 11.92 -18.01
CA TRP A 166 14.84 11.57 -19.35
C TRP A 166 14.27 12.80 -20.08
N PRO A 167 14.51 12.96 -21.39
CA PRO A 167 13.97 14.05 -22.17
C PRO A 167 12.50 13.83 -22.52
N THR A 168 11.63 13.79 -21.49
CA THR A 168 10.19 13.61 -21.65
C THR A 168 9.44 14.92 -21.53
N SER A 169 8.25 15.01 -22.14
CA SER A 169 7.39 16.20 -22.09
C SER A 169 6.87 16.53 -20.68
N THR A 170 6.87 15.53 -19.78
CA THR A 170 6.51 15.70 -18.37
C THR A 170 7.66 15.22 -17.48
N PRO A 171 8.01 15.95 -16.40
CA PRO A 171 9.11 15.59 -15.54
C PRO A 171 8.75 14.37 -14.70
N HIS A 172 9.08 13.17 -15.19
CA HIS A 172 8.82 11.92 -14.48
C HIS A 172 9.95 11.54 -13.53
N ASN A 173 11.18 11.60 -14.00
CA ASN A 173 12.38 11.28 -13.23
C ASN A 173 13.32 12.47 -13.02
N ASP A 174 12.87 13.69 -13.28
CA ASP A 174 13.65 14.90 -13.06
C ASP A 174 13.80 15.17 -11.55
N PRO A 175 15.04 15.20 -11.00
CA PRO A 175 15.28 15.55 -9.61
C PRO A 175 14.71 16.91 -9.20
N ALA A 176 14.58 17.86 -10.14
CA ALA A 176 13.97 19.15 -9.86
C ALA A 176 12.47 19.05 -9.52
N HIS A 177 11.78 18.02 -10.02
CA HIS A 177 10.37 17.75 -9.69
C HIS A 177 10.15 17.36 -8.23
N PHE A 178 11.18 16.83 -7.56
CA PHE A 178 11.13 16.36 -6.16
C PHE A 178 11.76 17.34 -5.16
N LYS A 179 11.79 18.64 -5.51
CA LYS A 179 12.17 19.74 -4.59
C LYS A 179 10.96 20.23 -3.79
N GLY A 180 11.22 21.05 -2.77
CA GLY A 180 10.18 21.59 -1.91
C GLY A 180 9.47 20.49 -1.11
N ASP A 181 8.15 20.47 -1.12
CA ASP A 181 7.34 19.54 -0.34
C ASP A 181 7.49 18.06 -0.74
N ARG A 182 8.01 17.80 -1.96
CA ARG A 182 8.28 16.45 -2.46
C ARG A 182 9.70 15.97 -2.19
N LYS A 183 10.51 16.78 -1.52
CA LYS A 183 11.90 16.43 -1.21
C LYS A 183 11.95 15.16 -0.35
N VAL A 184 12.74 14.19 -0.81
CA VAL A 184 13.07 12.99 -0.06
C VAL A 184 13.95 13.38 1.13
N MET A 185 13.58 12.91 2.32
CA MET A 185 14.34 13.16 3.55
C MET A 185 15.54 12.22 3.66
N PRO A 186 16.65 12.64 4.25
CA PRO A 186 17.77 11.75 4.56
C PRO A 186 17.30 10.59 5.45
N GLN A 187 17.77 9.37 5.17
CA GLN A 187 17.32 8.18 5.93
C GLN A 187 17.73 8.21 7.40
N ASN A 188 18.82 8.89 7.75
CA ASN A 188 19.35 8.91 9.13
C ASN A 188 18.77 10.03 9.99
N ASP A 189 18.28 11.12 9.39
CA ASP A 189 17.80 12.32 10.08
C ASP A 189 16.39 12.68 9.58
N ASN A 190 15.46 11.72 9.63
CA ASN A 190 14.10 11.92 9.16
C ASN A 190 13.15 12.18 10.35
N PRO A 191 12.68 13.42 10.54
CA PRO A 191 11.84 13.78 11.67
C PRO A 191 10.47 13.05 11.68
N TYR A 192 9.98 12.66 10.51
CA TYR A 192 8.72 11.93 10.40
C TYR A 192 8.86 10.48 10.89
N VAL A 193 9.97 9.82 10.57
CA VAL A 193 10.31 8.48 11.08
C VAL A 193 10.54 8.52 12.59
N GLU A 194 11.22 9.56 13.10
CA GLU A 194 11.41 9.74 14.54
C GLU A 194 10.05 9.92 15.26
N ALA A 195 9.18 10.78 14.74
CA ALA A 195 7.85 11.00 15.29
C ALA A 195 7.00 9.71 15.23
N PHE A 196 7.10 8.93 14.14
CA PHE A 196 6.42 7.64 14.03
C PHE A 196 6.84 6.69 15.18
N TRP A 197 8.13 6.55 15.44
CA TRP A 197 8.61 5.68 16.51
C TRP A 197 8.29 6.20 17.92
N LYS A 198 8.19 7.52 18.12
CA LYS A 198 7.68 8.10 19.37
C LYS A 198 6.18 7.80 19.57
N TRP A 199 5.43 7.75 18.47
CA TRP A 199 4.00 7.44 18.50
C TRP A 199 3.71 5.93 18.58
N TRP A 200 4.63 5.08 18.17
CA TRP A 200 4.46 3.64 18.03
C TRP A 200 3.88 2.93 19.27
N PRO A 201 4.28 3.24 20.51
CA PRO A 201 3.71 2.61 21.71
C PRO A 201 2.21 2.87 21.91
N GLU A 202 1.70 4.02 21.44
CA GLU A 202 0.28 4.35 21.45
C GLU A 202 -0.45 3.76 20.24
N LEU A 203 0.20 3.77 19.08
CA LEU A 203 -0.35 3.32 17.80
C LEU A 203 -0.51 1.81 17.74
N TYR A 204 0.54 1.05 18.07
CA TYR A 204 0.59 -0.39 17.89
C TYR A 204 -0.55 -1.17 18.56
N PRO A 205 -0.94 -0.88 19.81
CA PRO A 205 -2.07 -1.58 20.45
C PRO A 205 -3.40 -1.44 19.72
N GLN A 206 -3.61 -0.35 18.98
CA GLN A 206 -4.85 -0.06 18.26
C GLN A 206 -4.90 -0.64 16.84
N LEU A 207 -3.72 -1.00 16.28
CA LEU A 207 -3.64 -1.48 14.91
C LEU A 207 -4.44 -2.77 14.69
N ARG A 208 -5.22 -2.80 13.61
CA ARG A 208 -5.83 -3.99 13.02
C ARG A 208 -5.18 -4.34 11.68
N HIS A 209 -4.80 -3.33 10.92
CA HIS A 209 -4.07 -3.48 9.66
C HIS A 209 -2.84 -2.58 9.66
N PHE A 210 -1.69 -3.18 9.42
CA PHE A 210 -0.46 -2.45 9.24
C PHE A 210 0.24 -2.90 7.96
N ARG A 211 0.44 -1.98 7.02
CA ARG A 211 1.06 -2.26 5.72
C ARG A 211 2.33 -1.44 5.56
N MET A 212 3.42 -2.10 5.23
CA MET A 212 4.68 -1.47 4.87
C MET A 212 4.86 -1.50 3.35
N THR A 213 5.19 -0.32 2.81
CA THR A 213 5.46 -0.07 1.39
C THR A 213 6.74 0.77 1.27
N GLY A 214 6.91 1.47 0.16
CA GLY A 214 8.00 2.42 -0.03
C GLY A 214 8.88 2.07 -1.21
N GLY A 215 10.19 2.20 -1.07
CA GLY A 215 11.16 1.69 -2.05
C GLY A 215 11.10 0.16 -2.08
N GLU A 216 11.96 -0.48 -1.29
CA GLU A 216 11.92 -1.93 -1.05
C GLU A 216 11.97 -2.20 0.46
N PRO A 217 10.88 -2.63 1.09
CA PRO A 217 10.83 -2.89 2.53
C PRO A 217 11.84 -3.90 3.04
N MET A 218 12.24 -4.89 2.24
CA MET A 218 13.30 -5.82 2.64
C MET A 218 14.65 -5.13 2.87
N MET A 219 14.88 -3.96 2.28
CA MET A 219 16.10 -3.16 2.47
C MET A 219 15.98 -2.14 3.60
N ASP A 220 14.78 -1.91 4.13
CA ASP A 220 14.55 -0.86 5.13
C ASP A 220 14.73 -1.40 6.55
N LYS A 221 15.62 -0.77 7.33
CA LYS A 221 15.85 -1.12 8.75
C LYS A 221 14.60 -1.03 9.62
N ASN A 222 13.65 -0.14 9.26
CA ASN A 222 12.44 0.03 10.03
C ASN A 222 11.46 -1.14 9.83
N THR A 223 11.48 -1.83 8.68
CA THR A 223 10.74 -3.08 8.48
C THR A 223 11.14 -4.13 9.51
N TYR A 224 12.45 -4.32 9.69
CA TYR A 224 12.96 -5.26 10.69
C TYR A 224 12.69 -4.81 12.12
N LYS A 225 12.75 -3.51 12.39
CA LYS A 225 12.37 -2.97 13.69
C LYS A 225 10.89 -3.22 14.04
N VAL A 226 9.99 -3.14 13.03
CA VAL A 226 8.59 -3.55 13.21
C VAL A 226 8.49 -5.04 13.51
N PHE A 227 9.19 -5.88 12.75
CA PHE A 227 9.17 -7.33 12.94
C PHE A 227 9.70 -7.73 14.31
N ASP A 228 10.84 -7.17 14.74
CA ASP A 228 11.40 -7.39 16.08
C ASP A 228 10.36 -7.03 17.15
N TYR A 229 9.73 -5.86 17.03
CA TYR A 229 8.71 -5.41 17.98
C TYR A 229 7.49 -6.34 18.02
N VAL A 230 7.00 -6.80 16.86
CA VAL A 230 5.88 -7.76 16.78
C VAL A 230 6.23 -9.10 17.39
N ILE A 231 7.46 -9.59 17.20
CA ILE A 231 7.93 -10.86 17.79
C ILE A 231 8.02 -10.74 19.32
N GLU A 232 8.49 -9.60 19.82
CA GLU A 232 8.58 -9.33 21.27
C GLU A 232 7.20 -9.04 21.89
N ASN A 233 6.26 -8.49 21.12
CA ASN A 233 4.93 -8.07 21.55
C ASN A 233 3.84 -8.65 20.63
N PRO A 234 3.55 -9.95 20.68
CA PRO A 234 2.57 -10.58 19.79
C PRO A 234 1.18 -9.95 19.86
N LYS A 235 0.58 -9.71 18.69
CA LYS A 235 -0.75 -9.12 18.56
C LYS A 235 -1.62 -9.95 17.60
N LYS A 236 -2.41 -10.86 18.19
CA LYS A 236 -3.16 -11.92 17.51
C LYS A 236 -4.31 -11.43 16.62
N ASP A 237 -4.63 -10.15 16.66
CA ASP A 237 -5.65 -9.50 15.84
C ASP A 237 -5.05 -8.51 14.81
N LEU A 238 -3.74 -8.60 14.58
CA LEU A 238 -3.03 -7.78 13.60
C LEU A 238 -2.93 -8.47 12.25
N HIS A 239 -3.41 -7.81 11.20
CA HIS A 239 -3.08 -8.12 9.80
C HIS A 239 -1.83 -7.31 9.40
N LEU A 240 -0.71 -8.00 9.26
CA LEU A 240 0.57 -7.40 8.86
C LEU A 240 0.81 -7.64 7.38
N ASN A 241 1.06 -6.57 6.63
CA ASN A 241 1.19 -6.62 5.19
C ASN A 241 2.51 -5.98 4.74
N VAL A 242 3.18 -6.57 3.75
CA VAL A 242 4.39 -6.01 3.15
C VAL A 242 4.29 -6.04 1.63
N THR A 243 4.57 -4.90 0.98
CA THR A 243 4.67 -4.82 -0.48
C THR A 243 6.13 -4.80 -0.88
N SER A 244 6.60 -5.80 -1.63
CA SER A 244 8.01 -5.99 -1.96
C SER A 244 8.19 -6.34 -3.43
N ASN A 245 9.36 -6.02 -3.99
CA ASN A 245 9.82 -6.55 -5.27
C ASN A 245 10.23 -8.02 -5.17
N PHE A 246 10.35 -8.55 -3.97
CA PHE A 246 10.63 -9.93 -3.62
C PHE A 246 11.97 -10.49 -4.16
N CYS A 247 12.89 -9.58 -4.50
CA CYS A 247 14.25 -9.86 -4.98
C CYS A 247 15.27 -9.12 -4.11
N PRO A 248 15.56 -9.63 -2.90
CA PRO A 248 16.51 -8.99 -1.99
C PRO A 248 17.91 -8.92 -2.63
N PRO A 249 18.67 -7.84 -2.38
CA PRO A 249 19.99 -7.64 -3.00
C PRO A 249 21.04 -8.67 -2.57
N THR A 250 20.80 -9.38 -1.47
CA THR A 250 21.67 -10.47 -1.00
C THR A 250 20.85 -11.63 -0.44
N PRO A 251 21.32 -12.89 -0.57
CA PRO A 251 20.65 -14.05 0.03
C PRO A 251 20.46 -13.92 1.54
N ALA A 252 21.45 -13.39 2.27
CA ALA A 252 21.39 -13.23 3.72
C ALA A 252 20.25 -12.31 4.16
N LEU A 253 19.97 -11.24 3.39
CA LEU A 253 18.86 -10.35 3.66
C LEU A 253 17.51 -11.04 3.42
N GLY A 254 17.41 -11.83 2.34
CA GLY A 254 16.26 -12.68 2.08
C GLY A 254 16.01 -13.69 3.19
N ASP A 255 17.06 -14.39 3.63
CA ASP A 255 16.98 -15.37 4.72
C ASP A 255 16.49 -14.74 6.02
N ARG A 256 17.03 -13.58 6.37
CA ARG A 256 16.56 -12.82 7.55
C ARG A 256 15.07 -12.52 7.45
N TYR A 257 14.63 -11.98 6.32
CA TYR A 257 13.23 -11.63 6.10
C TYR A 257 12.30 -12.84 6.24
N PHE A 258 12.57 -13.92 5.50
CA PHE A 258 11.74 -15.14 5.52
C PHE A 258 11.71 -15.81 6.89
N ASN A 259 12.84 -15.83 7.61
CA ASN A 259 12.89 -16.40 8.96
C ASN A 259 12.04 -15.60 9.95
N MET A 260 12.05 -14.26 9.89
CA MET A 260 11.22 -13.43 10.77
C MET A 260 9.74 -13.57 10.44
N VAL A 261 9.36 -13.55 9.16
CA VAL A 261 7.96 -13.77 8.74
C VAL A 261 7.49 -15.15 9.15
N LYS A 262 8.33 -16.18 8.95
CA LYS A 262 8.03 -17.54 9.41
C LYS A 262 7.82 -17.61 10.93
N THR A 263 8.67 -16.96 11.72
CA THR A 263 8.56 -16.89 13.17
C THR A 263 7.22 -16.30 13.60
N MET A 264 6.81 -15.18 13.01
CA MET A 264 5.54 -14.52 13.34
C MET A 264 4.32 -15.37 12.94
N CYS A 265 4.33 -15.96 11.74
CA CYS A 265 3.20 -16.73 11.23
C CYS A 265 3.07 -18.10 11.93
N ASP A 266 4.15 -18.90 11.97
CA ASP A 266 4.13 -20.23 12.53
C ASP A 266 3.97 -20.21 14.06
N GLY A 267 4.42 -19.11 14.71
CA GLY A 267 4.20 -18.83 16.12
C GLY A 267 2.82 -18.27 16.46
N ALA A 268 1.94 -18.06 15.48
CA ALA A 268 0.62 -17.41 15.63
C ALA A 268 0.69 -16.10 16.46
N MET A 269 1.72 -15.29 16.16
CA MET A 269 1.97 -14.01 16.85
C MET A 269 1.10 -12.88 16.30
N ILE A 270 0.59 -13.04 15.09
CA ILE A 270 -0.31 -12.13 14.38
C ILE A 270 -1.52 -12.91 13.84
N GLU A 271 -2.59 -12.20 13.47
CA GLU A 271 -3.77 -12.80 12.82
C GLU A 271 -3.40 -13.36 11.45
N HIS A 272 -2.79 -12.52 10.61
CA HIS A 272 -2.52 -12.84 9.22
C HIS A 272 -1.33 -12.05 8.68
N PHE A 273 -0.49 -12.71 7.86
CA PHE A 273 0.55 -12.04 7.08
C PHE A 273 0.18 -12.04 5.59
N MET A 274 0.13 -10.86 4.97
CA MET A 274 -0.08 -10.72 3.53
C MET A 274 1.20 -10.24 2.86
N GLN A 275 1.79 -11.07 2.02
CA GLN A 275 2.87 -10.66 1.14
C GLN A 275 2.33 -10.14 -0.18
N PHE A 276 2.54 -8.86 -0.47
CA PHE A 276 2.32 -8.32 -1.80
C PHE A 276 3.62 -8.41 -2.59
N VAL A 277 3.58 -9.08 -3.74
CA VAL A 277 4.70 -9.21 -4.68
C VAL A 277 4.41 -8.37 -5.90
N SER A 278 5.28 -7.42 -6.16
CA SER A 278 5.18 -6.55 -7.35
C SER A 278 5.76 -7.26 -8.57
N LEU A 279 4.89 -7.80 -9.43
CA LEU A 279 5.29 -8.56 -10.63
C LEU A 279 4.30 -8.30 -11.78
N ASP A 280 4.73 -7.64 -12.84
CA ASP A 280 3.83 -7.15 -13.91
C ASP A 280 3.75 -8.06 -15.12
N ALA A 281 4.74 -8.96 -15.31
CA ALA A 281 4.91 -9.76 -16.49
C ALA A 281 5.65 -11.06 -16.13
N TRP A 282 5.82 -11.97 -17.08
CA TRP A 282 6.55 -13.22 -16.91
C TRP A 282 7.98 -13.13 -17.50
N GLY A 283 8.94 -13.79 -16.82
CA GLY A 283 10.29 -13.98 -17.33
C GLY A 283 11.06 -12.70 -17.65
N GLU A 284 11.81 -12.72 -18.74
CA GLU A 284 12.66 -11.60 -19.20
C GLU A 284 11.88 -10.29 -19.39
N ARG A 285 10.61 -10.35 -19.68
CA ARG A 285 9.77 -9.17 -19.78
C ARG A 285 9.55 -8.48 -18.44
N ALA A 286 9.40 -9.26 -17.36
CA ALA A 286 9.36 -8.73 -16.01
C ALA A 286 10.68 -8.03 -15.64
N GLU A 287 11.80 -8.62 -15.99
CA GLU A 287 13.14 -8.03 -15.79
C GLU A 287 13.35 -6.75 -16.59
N TYR A 288 12.83 -6.70 -17.83
CA TYR A 288 12.86 -5.48 -18.64
C TYR A 288 12.04 -4.34 -18.02
N ILE A 289 10.80 -4.62 -17.58
CA ILE A 289 9.93 -3.62 -16.96
C ILE A 289 10.49 -3.18 -15.61
N ARG A 290 11.02 -4.11 -14.83
CA ARG A 290 11.53 -3.88 -13.47
C ARG A 290 13.04 -4.08 -13.42
N ASN A 291 13.77 -3.21 -14.15
CA ASN A 291 15.23 -3.28 -14.23
C ASN A 291 15.87 -3.43 -12.84
N GLY A 292 16.74 -4.44 -12.70
CA GLY A 292 17.33 -4.88 -11.43
C GLY A 292 16.72 -6.17 -10.88
N MET A 293 15.62 -6.68 -11.48
CA MET A 293 15.03 -7.96 -11.15
C MET A 293 15.86 -9.11 -11.71
N ASP A 294 16.00 -10.16 -10.93
CA ASP A 294 16.28 -11.53 -11.35
C ASP A 294 14.99 -12.32 -11.16
N PHE A 295 14.33 -12.64 -12.26
CA PHE A 295 13.02 -13.31 -12.23
C PHE A 295 13.09 -14.69 -11.57
N SER A 296 14.17 -15.41 -11.77
CA SER A 296 14.37 -16.74 -11.18
C SER A 296 14.43 -16.67 -9.66
N THR A 297 15.10 -15.65 -9.12
CA THR A 297 15.15 -15.37 -7.68
C THR A 297 13.77 -15.01 -7.13
N VAL A 298 13.02 -14.12 -7.81
CA VAL A 298 11.65 -13.77 -7.38
C VAL A 298 10.76 -15.00 -7.32
N TRP A 299 10.75 -15.81 -8.39
CA TRP A 299 9.90 -17.00 -8.47
C TRP A 299 10.29 -18.08 -7.47
N SER A 300 11.58 -18.27 -7.24
CA SER A 300 12.10 -19.15 -6.18
C SER A 300 11.66 -18.68 -4.79
N ASN A 301 11.72 -17.38 -4.51
CA ASN A 301 11.27 -16.80 -3.26
C ASN A 301 9.75 -16.94 -3.06
N VAL A 302 8.95 -16.85 -4.13
CA VAL A 302 7.51 -17.15 -4.08
C VAL A 302 7.25 -18.58 -3.64
N HIS A 303 7.94 -19.55 -4.24
CA HIS A 303 7.83 -20.96 -3.84
C HIS A 303 8.30 -21.18 -2.40
N ARG A 304 9.44 -20.60 -2.01
CA ARG A 304 9.97 -20.66 -0.65
C ARG A 304 8.94 -20.13 0.37
N TYR A 305 8.37 -18.94 0.12
CA TYR A 305 7.35 -18.34 0.99
C TYR A 305 6.14 -19.27 1.18
N LEU A 306 5.58 -19.77 0.08
CA LEU A 306 4.41 -20.64 0.10
C LEU A 306 4.68 -22.02 0.70
N HIS A 307 5.91 -22.53 0.55
CA HIS A 307 6.31 -23.84 1.05
C HIS A 307 6.71 -23.81 2.53
N ASP A 308 7.53 -22.83 2.96
CA ASP A 308 8.20 -22.86 4.26
C ASP A 308 7.37 -22.28 5.38
N ILE A 309 6.45 -21.35 5.09
CA ILE A 309 5.64 -20.66 6.09
C ILE A 309 4.28 -21.38 6.22
N LYS A 310 3.99 -21.92 7.40
CA LYS A 310 2.82 -22.78 7.64
C LYS A 310 1.67 -22.08 8.35
N GLY A 311 1.95 -21.02 9.13
CA GLY A 311 0.93 -20.24 9.80
C GLY A 311 0.00 -19.49 8.81
N TYR A 312 -1.01 -18.78 9.32
CA TYR A 312 -2.00 -18.11 8.48
C TYR A 312 -1.37 -16.94 7.70
N ASN A 313 -1.19 -17.15 6.41
CA ASN A 313 -0.54 -16.20 5.50
C ASN A 313 -1.07 -16.35 4.07
N SER A 314 -0.87 -15.31 3.27
CA SER A 314 -1.18 -15.34 1.84
C SER A 314 -0.21 -14.47 1.03
N ILE A 315 -0.22 -14.68 -0.28
CA ILE A 315 0.53 -13.89 -1.25
C ILE A 315 -0.45 -13.25 -2.24
N THR A 316 -0.21 -12.00 -2.59
CA THR A 316 -0.96 -11.28 -3.63
C THR A 316 0.02 -10.70 -4.64
N PHE A 317 -0.08 -11.09 -5.89
CA PHE A 317 0.66 -10.48 -6.98
C PHE A 317 0.00 -9.14 -7.35
N ILE A 318 0.76 -8.05 -7.25
CA ILE A 318 0.34 -6.75 -7.77
C ILE A 318 0.87 -6.64 -9.19
N ILE A 319 -0.02 -6.78 -10.15
CA ILE A 319 0.27 -6.75 -11.59
C ILE A 319 -0.11 -5.36 -12.10
N THR A 320 0.84 -4.43 -12.10
CA THR A 320 0.60 -3.08 -12.61
C THR A 320 0.49 -3.12 -14.15
N MET A 321 -0.76 -3.16 -14.62
CA MET A 321 -1.10 -3.25 -16.04
C MET A 321 -0.57 -2.03 -16.80
N ASN A 322 0.34 -2.26 -17.73
CA ASN A 322 0.95 -1.24 -18.59
C ASN A 322 1.16 -1.78 -20.01
N ASN A 323 1.46 -0.92 -20.98
CA ASN A 323 1.59 -1.32 -22.37
C ASN A 323 2.73 -2.31 -22.64
N LEU A 324 3.71 -2.44 -21.74
CA LEU A 324 4.81 -3.39 -21.87
C LEU A 324 4.46 -4.76 -21.27
N SER A 325 3.45 -4.85 -20.38
CA SER A 325 3.12 -6.08 -19.66
C SER A 325 2.12 -6.99 -20.38
N VAL A 326 1.28 -6.43 -21.23
CA VAL A 326 0.09 -7.09 -21.81
C VAL A 326 0.40 -8.40 -22.49
N SER A 327 1.44 -8.45 -23.32
CA SER A 327 1.76 -9.62 -24.14
C SER A 327 2.31 -10.81 -23.36
N SER A 328 2.57 -10.71 -22.04
CA SER A 328 2.93 -11.84 -21.19
C SER A 328 1.99 -12.02 -19.99
N LEU A 329 0.86 -11.30 -20.00
CA LEU A 329 -0.12 -11.35 -18.91
C LEU A 329 -0.73 -12.74 -18.74
N LYS A 330 -1.13 -13.35 -19.86
CA LYS A 330 -1.69 -14.72 -19.89
C LYS A 330 -0.75 -15.71 -19.21
N GLU A 331 0.52 -15.73 -19.62
CA GLU A 331 1.52 -16.66 -19.06
C GLU A 331 1.73 -16.42 -17.56
N LEU A 332 1.77 -15.17 -17.11
CA LEU A 332 1.85 -14.83 -15.69
C LEU A 332 0.64 -15.36 -14.93
N LEU A 333 -0.59 -15.10 -15.43
CA LEU A 333 -1.83 -15.55 -14.78
C LEU A 333 -1.94 -17.06 -14.72
N GLU A 334 -1.57 -17.80 -15.78
CA GLU A 334 -1.53 -19.26 -15.78
C GLU A 334 -0.60 -19.81 -14.71
N ASN A 335 0.59 -19.21 -14.53
CA ASN A 335 1.53 -19.64 -13.50
C ASN A 335 1.03 -19.29 -12.09
N ILE A 336 0.36 -18.13 -11.90
CA ILE A 336 -0.31 -17.80 -10.64
C ILE A 336 -1.43 -18.81 -10.33
N LEU A 337 -2.21 -19.22 -11.31
CA LEU A 337 -3.24 -20.26 -11.13
C LEU A 337 -2.63 -21.60 -10.72
N ARG A 338 -1.52 -22.02 -11.31
CA ARG A 338 -0.80 -23.24 -10.89
C ARG A 338 -0.32 -23.16 -9.44
N LEU A 339 0.22 -21.99 -9.02
CA LEU A 339 0.56 -21.77 -7.61
C LEU A 339 -0.67 -21.86 -6.70
N ARG A 340 -1.81 -21.32 -7.14
CA ARG A 340 -3.08 -21.38 -6.39
C ARG A 340 -3.53 -22.82 -6.22
N GLU A 341 -3.52 -23.62 -7.26
CA GLU A 341 -3.85 -25.05 -7.20
C GLU A 341 -2.91 -25.81 -6.26
N GLN A 342 -1.62 -25.53 -6.32
CA GLN A 342 -0.63 -26.22 -5.53
C GLN A 342 -0.66 -25.87 -4.04
N TYR A 343 -0.91 -24.61 -3.68
CA TYR A 343 -0.70 -24.11 -2.31
C TYR A 343 -1.96 -23.66 -1.59
N SER A 344 -3.14 -23.59 -2.24
CA SER A 344 -4.41 -23.19 -1.62
C SER A 344 -5.28 -24.41 -1.29
N THR A 345 -4.76 -25.31 -0.45
CA THR A 345 -5.41 -26.60 -0.15
C THR A 345 -6.49 -26.50 0.94
N THR A 346 -6.30 -25.64 1.93
CA THR A 346 -7.23 -25.46 3.06
C THR A 346 -7.98 -24.14 3.01
N TYR A 347 -7.34 -23.12 2.49
CA TYR A 347 -7.91 -21.79 2.25
C TYR A 347 -7.18 -21.15 1.07
N GLN A 348 -7.79 -20.11 0.48
CA GLN A 348 -7.21 -19.38 -0.63
C GLN A 348 -5.99 -18.58 -0.17
N ARG A 349 -4.78 -18.99 -0.58
CA ARG A 349 -3.52 -18.35 -0.20
C ARG A 349 -2.91 -17.48 -1.29
N VAL A 350 -3.26 -17.72 -2.55
CA VAL A 350 -2.64 -17.06 -3.71
C VAL A 350 -3.67 -16.18 -4.40
N TRP A 351 -3.37 -14.90 -4.48
CA TRP A 351 -4.22 -13.85 -5.04
C TRP A 351 -3.47 -13.03 -6.07
N PHE A 352 -4.18 -12.28 -6.87
CA PHE A 352 -3.60 -11.22 -7.70
C PHE A 352 -4.55 -10.03 -7.75
N ASP A 353 -3.97 -8.87 -8.07
CA ASP A 353 -4.66 -7.59 -8.30
C ASP A 353 -4.03 -6.94 -9.54
N THR A 354 -4.87 -6.34 -10.39
CA THR A 354 -4.47 -5.80 -11.70
C THR A 354 -4.74 -4.28 -11.79
N PRO A 355 -4.05 -3.45 -10.96
CA PRO A 355 -4.20 -2.01 -11.08
C PRO A 355 -3.67 -1.52 -12.43
N ILE A 356 -4.39 -0.58 -13.05
CA ILE A 356 -3.94 0.06 -14.28
C ILE A 356 -2.94 1.16 -13.95
N LEU A 357 -1.78 1.14 -14.63
CA LEU A 357 -0.78 2.20 -14.53
C LEU A 357 -1.36 3.53 -15.03
N ARG A 358 -1.40 4.53 -14.16
CA ARG A 358 -1.92 5.87 -14.50
C ARG A 358 -0.81 6.83 -14.92
N PHE A 359 0.40 6.63 -14.42
CA PHE A 359 1.52 7.50 -14.66
C PHE A 359 2.84 6.68 -14.62
N PRO A 360 3.79 6.88 -15.56
CA PRO A 360 3.76 7.85 -16.67
C PRO A 360 2.79 7.47 -17.80
N ILE A 361 2.20 8.48 -18.42
CA ILE A 361 1.16 8.32 -19.45
C ILE A 361 1.62 7.48 -20.65
N TRP A 362 2.89 7.59 -21.06
CA TRP A 362 3.44 6.83 -22.20
C TRP A 362 3.57 5.32 -21.96
N GLN A 363 3.31 4.86 -20.76
CA GLN A 363 3.22 3.41 -20.45
C GLN A 363 1.78 2.98 -20.13
N HIS A 364 0.81 3.86 -20.27
CA HIS A 364 -0.59 3.54 -20.04
C HIS A 364 -1.10 2.53 -21.07
N ILE A 365 -1.85 1.53 -20.61
CA ILE A 365 -2.40 0.45 -21.45
C ILE A 365 -3.32 0.97 -22.56
N GLY A 366 -4.04 2.07 -22.33
CA GLY A 366 -4.90 2.71 -23.31
C GLY A 366 -4.19 3.35 -24.51
N LEU A 367 -2.86 3.29 -24.58
CA LEU A 367 -2.08 3.68 -25.77
C LEU A 367 -1.91 2.55 -26.80
N LEU A 368 -2.29 1.32 -26.43
CA LEU A 368 -2.26 0.19 -27.34
C LEU A 368 -3.37 0.34 -28.38
N ASP A 369 -3.04 0.09 -29.65
CA ASP A 369 -4.00 0.09 -30.74
C ASP A 369 -4.70 -1.28 -30.89
N GLU A 370 -5.63 -1.38 -31.82
CA GLU A 370 -6.46 -2.57 -32.05
C GLU A 370 -5.64 -3.84 -32.37
N SER A 371 -4.40 -3.71 -32.86
CA SER A 371 -3.54 -4.87 -33.12
C SER A 371 -3.17 -5.67 -31.87
N PHE A 372 -3.33 -5.08 -30.69
CA PHE A 372 -3.10 -5.73 -29.39
C PHE A 372 -4.34 -6.38 -28.79
N ASN A 373 -5.54 -6.25 -29.40
CA ASN A 373 -6.77 -6.80 -28.85
C ASN A 373 -6.71 -8.31 -28.61
N HIS A 374 -5.98 -9.06 -29.44
CA HIS A 374 -5.80 -10.50 -29.27
C HIS A 374 -5.21 -10.93 -27.93
N TYR A 375 -4.48 -10.05 -27.22
CA TYR A 375 -3.99 -10.34 -25.86
C TYR A 375 -5.06 -10.25 -24.78
N PHE A 376 -6.23 -9.67 -25.09
CA PHE A 376 -7.36 -9.51 -24.17
C PHE A 376 -8.52 -10.45 -24.44
N GLU A 377 -8.52 -11.10 -25.62
CA GLU A 377 -9.57 -12.02 -26.05
C GLU A 377 -9.29 -13.47 -25.64
N GLU A 378 -8.05 -13.79 -25.32
CA GLU A 378 -7.59 -15.11 -24.86
C GLU A 378 -7.80 -15.31 -23.34
#